data_26a95581f1a18f48415e6acf622c136d
#
_entry.id   26a95581f1a18f48415e6acf622c136d
#
_cell.length_a   1.000
_cell.length_b   1.000
_cell.length_c   1.000
_cell.angle_alpha   90.00
_cell.angle_beta   90.00
_cell.angle_gamma   90.00
#
_symmetry.space_group_name_H-M   'P 1'
#
loop_
_entity.id
_entity.type
_entity.pdbx_description
1 polymer ?
#
loop_
_entity_poly.entity_id
_entity_poly.type
_entity_poly.pdbx_seq_one_letter_code
_entity_poly.pdbx_strand_id
1 'polypeptide(L)'
;TMYFPLVVHGAMLIEPTESESRASLDLFIMTLRDLAMRAKRGETERFSAAPFHAPRRRLDETRAARNPILRWTPPQPIQQAAE
;
A
#
# COMPACT_ATOMS: atom_id res chain seq x y z
N THR A 1 -5.88 1.80 11.75
CA THR A 1 -6.66 2.21 10.56
C THR A 1 -6.11 3.52 10.02
N MET A 2 -6.05 3.62 8.71
CA MET A 2 -5.56 4.82 8.02
C MET A 2 -6.40 5.09 6.79
N TYR A 3 -6.72 6.37 6.54
CA TYR A 3 -7.35 6.78 5.28
C TYR A 3 -6.95 8.21 4.88
N PHE A 4 -7.25 8.58 3.64
CA PHE A 4 -6.94 9.89 3.09
C PHE A 4 -8.23 10.73 3.01
N PRO A 5 -8.44 11.70 3.91
CA PRO A 5 -9.65 12.51 3.89
C PRO A 5 -9.71 13.40 2.64
N LEU A 6 -10.88 13.45 2.01
CA LEU A 6 -11.10 14.23 0.77
C LEU A 6 -11.10 15.73 1.00
N VAL A 7 -11.40 16.18 2.22
CA VAL A 7 -11.53 17.61 2.56
C VAL A 7 -10.20 18.33 2.59
N VAL A 8 -9.11 17.62 2.86
CA VAL A 8 -7.76 18.19 2.94
C VAL A 8 -6.85 17.46 2.00
N HIS A 9 -6.41 18.14 0.95
CA HIS A 9 -5.49 17.56 -0.02
C HIS A 9 -4.15 17.15 0.62
N GLY A 10 -3.70 15.95 0.33
CA GLY A 10 -2.44 15.42 0.85
C GLY A 10 -2.45 15.04 2.34
N ALA A 11 -3.62 15.06 2.98
CA ALA A 11 -3.76 14.67 4.37
C ALA A 11 -3.86 13.16 4.55
N MET A 12 -3.47 12.71 5.72
CA MET A 12 -3.52 11.31 6.13
C MET A 12 -4.06 11.24 7.55
N LEU A 13 -5.15 10.50 7.76
CA LEU A 13 -5.70 10.25 9.08
C LEU A 13 -5.28 8.86 9.55
N ILE A 14 -4.72 8.78 10.75
CA ILE A 14 -4.21 7.55 11.34
C ILE A 14 -4.85 7.37 12.71
N GLU A 15 -5.46 6.21 12.92
CA GLU A 15 -6.07 5.82 14.19
C GLU A 15 -5.45 4.51 14.69
N PRO A 16 -4.46 4.57 15.60
CA PRO A 16 -3.97 3.39 16.28
C PRO A 16 -5.04 2.88 17.24
N THR A 17 -5.22 1.57 17.26
CA THR A 17 -6.22 0.92 18.13
C THR A 17 -5.58 0.32 19.36
N GLU A 18 -6.39 -0.09 20.34
CA GLU A 18 -5.93 -0.71 21.59
C GLU A 18 -5.17 -2.03 21.36
N SER A 19 -5.36 -2.67 20.22
CA SER A 19 -4.67 -3.91 19.84
C SER A 19 -3.20 -3.70 19.46
N GLU A 20 -2.79 -2.46 19.22
CA GLU A 20 -1.41 -2.15 18.85
C GLU A 20 -0.51 -2.10 20.08
N SER A 21 0.61 -2.84 20.04
CA SER A 21 1.62 -2.79 21.09
C SER A 21 2.40 -1.48 21.05
N ARG A 22 3.01 -1.10 22.18
CA ARG A 22 3.91 0.05 22.23
C ARG A 22 5.07 -0.11 21.25
N ALA A 23 5.62 -1.31 21.13
CA ALA A 23 6.70 -1.59 20.18
C ALA A 23 6.27 -1.34 18.73
N SER A 24 5.06 -1.75 18.34
CA SER A 24 4.50 -1.47 17.01
C SER A 24 4.30 0.01 16.78
N LEU A 25 3.83 0.75 17.76
CA LEU A 25 3.64 2.21 17.67
C LEU A 25 4.98 2.93 17.54
N ASP A 26 5.99 2.54 18.30
CA ASP A 26 7.33 3.12 18.22
C ASP A 26 7.96 2.85 16.85
N LEU A 27 7.83 1.64 16.32
CA LEU A 27 8.30 1.28 14.99
C LEU A 27 7.59 2.12 13.91
N PHE A 28 6.30 2.32 14.03
CA PHE A 28 5.52 3.15 13.12
C PHE A 28 5.99 4.60 13.12
N ILE A 29 6.22 5.18 14.30
CA ILE A 29 6.72 6.56 14.45
C ILE A 29 8.10 6.69 13.82
N MET A 30 9.01 5.77 14.09
CA MET A 30 10.38 5.79 13.52
C MET A 30 10.35 5.67 12.00
N THR A 31 9.48 4.80 11.47
CA THR A 31 9.33 4.60 10.02
C THR A 31 8.80 5.87 9.34
N LEU A 32 7.76 6.49 9.89
CA LEU A 32 7.22 7.74 9.34
C LEU A 32 8.23 8.88 9.38
N ARG A 33 9.00 9.00 10.46
CA ARG A 33 10.06 10.01 10.55
C ARG A 33 11.13 9.80 9.49
N ASP A 34 11.58 8.57 9.31
CA ASP A 34 12.56 8.22 8.28
C ASP A 34 12.03 8.55 6.87
N LEU A 35 10.80 8.16 6.58
CA LEU A 35 10.16 8.46 5.30
C LEU A 35 10.01 9.96 5.04
N ALA A 36 9.62 10.72 6.06
CA ALA A 36 9.50 12.18 5.95
C ALA A 36 10.86 12.83 5.64
N MET A 37 11.92 12.36 6.26
CA MET A 37 13.28 12.86 5.99
C MET A 37 13.75 12.50 4.57
N ARG A 38 13.43 11.30 4.10
CA ARG A 38 13.73 10.86 2.72
C ARG A 38 12.95 11.69 1.69
N ALA A 39 11.69 11.99 1.96
CA ALA A 39 10.88 12.86 1.12
C ALA A 39 11.47 14.27 1.03
N LYS A 40 11.92 14.83 2.14
CA LYS A 40 12.61 16.12 2.16
C LYS A 40 13.90 16.14 1.34
N ARG A 41 14.60 15.03 1.26
CA ARG A 41 15.81 14.89 0.43
C ARG A 41 15.52 14.68 -1.05
N GLY A 42 14.25 14.56 -1.44
CA GLY A 42 13.83 14.39 -2.83
C GLY A 42 13.93 12.96 -3.35
N GLU A 43 13.91 11.95 -2.48
CA GLU A 43 13.92 10.53 -2.87
C GLU A 43 12.55 10.07 -3.42
N THR A 44 12.08 10.72 -4.47
CA THR A 44 10.73 10.49 -5.03
C THR A 44 10.55 9.14 -5.68
N GLU A 45 11.58 8.58 -6.30
CA GLU A 45 11.51 7.28 -6.98
C GLU A 45 11.16 6.14 -6.03
N ARG A 46 11.70 6.17 -4.81
CA ARG A 46 11.40 5.17 -3.79
C ARG A 46 9.92 5.15 -3.44
N PHE A 47 9.30 6.32 -3.29
CA PHE A 47 7.87 6.42 -2.98
C PHE A 47 7.00 6.01 -4.16
N SER A 48 7.37 6.38 -5.36
CA SER A 48 6.64 6.01 -6.59
C SER A 48 6.70 4.51 -6.87
N ALA A 49 7.80 3.84 -6.53
CA ALA A 49 7.99 2.42 -6.75
C ALA A 49 7.36 1.52 -5.67
N ALA A 50 6.98 2.08 -4.52
CA ALA A 50 6.34 1.31 -3.44
C ALA A 50 4.97 0.74 -3.89
N PRO A 51 4.53 -0.39 -3.31
CA PRO A 51 5.16 -1.18 -2.25
C PRO A 51 6.25 -2.14 -2.78
N PHE A 52 7.22 -2.49 -1.91
CA PHE A 52 8.31 -3.40 -2.27
C PHE A 52 8.11 -4.84 -1.79
N HIS A 53 7.51 -5.01 -0.62
CA HIS A 53 7.40 -6.29 0.08
C HIS A 53 5.97 -6.78 0.26
N ALA A 54 4.97 -6.02 -0.18
CA ALA A 54 3.59 -6.46 -0.15
C ALA A 54 3.34 -7.56 -1.20
N PRO A 55 2.40 -8.49 -0.96
CA PRO A 55 2.07 -9.55 -1.91
C PRO A 55 1.55 -9.02 -3.25
N ARG A 56 0.97 -7.83 -3.25
CA ARG A 56 0.47 -7.14 -4.44
C ARG A 56 1.11 -5.76 -4.55
N ARG A 57 1.29 -5.31 -5.78
CA ARG A 57 1.70 -3.94 -6.09
C ARG A 57 0.48 -3.01 -6.00
N ARG A 58 0.60 -1.80 -6.50
CA ARG A 58 -0.53 -0.85 -6.52
C ARG A 58 -1.72 -1.46 -7.25
N LEU A 59 -2.89 -1.31 -6.64
CA LEU A 59 -4.12 -1.85 -7.20
C LEU A 59 -4.66 -0.93 -8.29
N ASP A 60 -5.22 -1.54 -9.34
CA ASP A 60 -5.92 -0.83 -10.40
C ASP A 60 -7.38 -0.61 -10.01
N GLU A 61 -7.63 0.44 -9.25
CA GLU A 61 -8.96 0.77 -8.73
C GLU A 61 -9.95 1.14 -9.83
N THR A 62 -9.46 1.80 -10.88
CA THR A 62 -10.29 2.19 -12.03
C THR A 62 -10.83 0.96 -12.76
N ARG A 63 -9.97 0.00 -13.04
CA ARG A 63 -10.38 -1.25 -13.68
C ARG A 63 -11.33 -2.05 -12.78
N ALA A 64 -11.06 -2.11 -11.49
CA ALA A 64 -11.92 -2.80 -10.53
C ALA A 64 -13.32 -2.19 -10.47
N ALA A 65 -13.44 -0.87 -10.56
CA ALA A 65 -14.72 -0.19 -10.57
C ALA A 65 -15.47 -0.33 -11.89
N ARG A 66 -14.78 -0.25 -13.04
CA ARG A 66 -15.40 -0.29 -14.37
C ARG A 66 -15.68 -1.69 -14.87
N ASN A 67 -14.84 -2.65 -14.53
CA ASN A 67 -14.93 -4.05 -14.99
C ASN A 67 -14.78 -4.98 -13.79
N PRO A 68 -15.75 -4.98 -12.84
CA PRO A 68 -15.63 -5.78 -11.63
C PRO A 68 -15.69 -7.27 -11.94
N ILE A 69 -14.79 -8.04 -11.36
CA ILE A 69 -14.80 -9.49 -11.37
C ILE A 69 -15.35 -9.95 -10.02
N LEU A 70 -16.62 -10.36 -10.01
CA LEU A 70 -17.36 -10.68 -8.80
C LEU A 70 -17.24 -12.15 -8.36
N ARG A 71 -16.56 -12.97 -9.15
CA ARG A 71 -16.35 -14.39 -8.87
C ARG A 71 -14.88 -14.72 -9.01
N TRP A 72 -14.32 -15.40 -8.02
CA TRP A 72 -13.00 -15.99 -8.16
C TRP A 72 -13.05 -17.20 -9.09
N THR A 73 -12.09 -17.29 -9.99
CA THR A 73 -11.83 -18.46 -10.82
C THR A 73 -10.41 -18.95 -10.56
N PRO A 74 -10.17 -20.28 -10.53
CA PRO A 74 -8.81 -20.79 -10.38
C PRO A 74 -7.93 -20.29 -11.53
N PRO A 75 -6.66 -19.99 -11.26
CA PRO A 75 -5.72 -19.70 -12.32
C PRO A 75 -5.63 -20.91 -13.25
N GLN A 76 -5.61 -20.65 -14.57
CA GLN A 76 -5.41 -21.72 -15.53
C GLN A 76 -4.03 -22.36 -15.30
N PRO A 77 -3.90 -23.70 -15.41
CA PRO A 77 -2.60 -24.35 -15.36
C PRO A 77 -1.70 -23.69 -16.42
N ILE A 78 -0.51 -23.32 -16.03
CA ILE A 78 0.50 -22.91 -16.98
C ILE A 78 0.70 -24.10 -17.92
N GLN A 79 0.26 -23.99 -19.16
CA GLN A 79 0.65 -24.95 -20.18
C GLN A 79 2.17 -24.83 -20.28
N GLN A 80 2.86 -25.81 -19.69
CA GLN A 80 4.27 -25.98 -20.00
C GLN A 80 4.31 -26.16 -21.53
N ALA A 81 4.96 -25.22 -22.18
CA ALA A 81 5.24 -25.39 -23.60
C ALA A 81 5.90 -26.76 -23.75
N ALA A 82 5.24 -27.65 -24.45
CA ALA A 82 5.82 -28.92 -24.83
C ALA A 82 7.05 -28.60 -25.71
N GLU A 83 8.21 -28.92 -25.16
CA GLU A 83 9.43 -28.92 -26.01
C GLU A 83 9.30 -29.90 -27.16
#